data_8fb9471c39793e887f62b1f4d4fd20e2
#
_entry.id   8fb9471c39793e887f62b1f4d4fd20e2
#
_cell.length_a   1.000
_cell.length_b   1.000
_cell.length_c   1.000
_cell.angle_alpha   90.00
_cell.angle_beta   90.00
_cell.angle_gamma   90.00
#
_symmetry.space_group_name_H-M   'P 1'
#
loop_
_entity.id
_entity.type
_entity.pdbx_description
1 polymer ?
#
loop_
_entity_poly.entity_id
_entity_poly.type
_entity_poly.pdbx_seq_one_letter_code
_entity_poly.pdbx_strand_id
1 'polypeptide(L)'
;MNQGRAVATTAFVCLSLIFSCAHAAPAGAAATPVKYSTRPTHASHEPVLRSSAALVLDTTHSAVLYSRRSDVALPIASITKLMTALVVIDAGQRLDEELSISDEDRSLAKGAASRLTPGTRLTRADLMHLALMASENRAAHALGRNYPGGIAACVIAMNAKARELGMANAHFVEPTGLSDENVASPEDLSKLVMAAAKVPEIREFSTDSDYVVNVGRRLVRFHNTDSLVNKADWNIIVQKTGYIHEAGRCLVMQTVIEDRTVVIVLLNSFGKRTRVADARRIRKWMESTLLAHAEALPAST
;
A
#
# COMPACT_ATOMS: atom_id res chain seq x y z
N MET A 1 -49.36 65.60 36.53
CA MET A 1 -48.82 66.52 35.54
C MET A 1 -47.45 66.01 35.19
N ASN A 2 -47.28 65.33 34.10
CA ASN A 2 -46.28 65.59 33.09
C ASN A 2 -46.32 64.50 32.03
N GLN A 3 -46.29 64.92 30.81
CA GLN A 3 -46.56 64.17 29.59
C GLN A 3 -45.32 63.38 29.19
N GLY A 4 -45.52 62.11 28.89
CA GLY A 4 -44.49 61.26 28.25
C GLY A 4 -44.65 61.33 26.75
N ARG A 5 -43.60 61.69 26.02
CA ARG A 5 -43.48 61.66 24.57
C ARG A 5 -43.19 60.25 24.10
N ALA A 6 -44.05 59.70 23.18
CA ALA A 6 -43.78 58.50 22.40
C ALA A 6 -42.75 58.83 21.33
N VAL A 7 -41.71 58.00 21.25
CA VAL A 7 -40.76 57.98 20.12
C VAL A 7 -41.06 56.74 19.26
N ALA A 8 -41.52 57.02 18.09
CA ALA A 8 -41.72 55.97 17.05
C ALA A 8 -40.37 55.57 16.46
N THR A 9 -39.98 54.30 16.64
CA THR A 9 -38.82 53.76 16.01
C THR A 9 -39.24 53.02 14.74
N THR A 10 -38.91 53.58 13.61
CA THR A 10 -39.11 53.03 12.28
C THR A 10 -38.09 51.89 12.07
N ALA A 11 -38.57 50.66 11.98
CA ALA A 11 -37.73 49.50 11.62
C ALA A 11 -37.48 49.46 10.10
N PHE A 12 -36.22 49.67 9.70
CA PHE A 12 -35.76 49.45 8.35
C PHE A 12 -35.51 47.93 8.18
N VAL A 13 -36.32 47.26 7.42
CA VAL A 13 -36.07 45.87 6.97
C VAL A 13 -35.12 45.92 5.81
N CYS A 14 -33.84 45.67 6.06
CA CYS A 14 -32.86 45.37 5.00
C CYS A 14 -33.04 43.93 4.53
N LEU A 15 -33.64 43.76 3.38
CA LEU A 15 -33.73 42.49 2.67
C LEU A 15 -32.38 42.20 2.01
N SER A 16 -31.49 41.45 2.70
CA SER A 16 -30.22 40.98 2.14
C SER A 16 -30.48 39.78 1.26
N LEU A 17 -30.46 39.96 -0.05
CA LEU A 17 -30.39 38.89 -1.02
C LEU A 17 -29.03 38.18 -0.94
N ILE A 18 -28.98 37.03 -0.30
CA ILE A 18 -27.80 36.17 -0.31
C ILE A 18 -27.84 35.39 -1.64
N PHE A 19 -27.02 35.82 -2.59
CA PHE A 19 -26.71 35.02 -3.78
C PHE A 19 -25.85 33.85 -3.33
N SER A 20 -26.46 32.67 -3.21
CA SER A 20 -25.75 31.41 -2.97
C SER A 20 -25.17 30.97 -4.30
N CYS A 21 -23.90 31.32 -4.57
CA CYS A 21 -23.11 30.67 -5.64
C CYS A 21 -22.82 29.26 -5.19
N ALA A 22 -23.66 28.32 -5.61
CA ALA A 22 -23.33 26.90 -5.53
C ALA A 22 -22.20 26.62 -6.54
N HIS A 23 -20.96 26.57 -6.09
CA HIS A 23 -19.87 25.99 -6.86
C HIS A 23 -20.13 24.47 -6.91
N ALA A 24 -20.63 24.01 -8.04
CA ALA A 24 -20.62 22.58 -8.35
C ALA A 24 -19.17 22.12 -8.45
N ALA A 25 -18.71 21.33 -7.49
CA ALA A 25 -17.48 20.61 -7.61
C ALA A 25 -17.56 19.71 -8.87
N PRO A 26 -16.49 19.62 -9.68
CA PRO A 26 -16.48 18.70 -10.82
C PRO A 26 -16.67 17.29 -10.27
N ALA A 27 -17.69 16.59 -10.77
CA ALA A 27 -17.89 15.18 -10.48
C ALA A 27 -16.64 14.43 -10.86
N GLY A 28 -15.93 13.91 -9.83
CA GLY A 28 -14.78 13.05 -10.04
C GLY A 28 -15.21 11.89 -10.93
N ALA A 29 -14.53 11.71 -12.05
CA ALA A 29 -14.76 10.59 -12.93
C ALA A 29 -14.60 9.30 -12.12
N ALA A 30 -15.71 8.59 -11.91
CA ALA A 30 -15.70 7.27 -11.30
C ALA A 30 -14.77 6.39 -12.12
N ALA A 31 -13.74 5.83 -11.46
CA ALA A 31 -12.81 4.91 -12.10
C ALA A 31 -13.62 3.75 -12.68
N THR A 32 -13.65 3.63 -14.00
CA THR A 32 -14.29 2.52 -14.68
C THR A 32 -13.65 1.22 -14.22
N PRO A 33 -14.41 0.20 -13.81
CA PRO A 33 -13.84 -1.08 -13.42
C PRO A 33 -13.11 -1.68 -14.62
N VAL A 34 -11.81 -1.91 -14.49
CA VAL A 34 -10.99 -2.57 -15.50
C VAL A 34 -11.47 -4.02 -15.59
N LYS A 35 -12.16 -4.35 -16.68
CA LYS A 35 -12.55 -5.74 -16.97
C LYS A 35 -11.31 -6.46 -17.50
N TYR A 36 -10.71 -7.31 -16.67
CA TYR A 36 -9.62 -8.18 -17.11
C TYR A 36 -10.17 -9.34 -17.94
N SER A 37 -9.54 -9.62 -19.08
CA SER A 37 -9.88 -10.77 -19.91
C SER A 37 -9.47 -12.07 -19.20
N THR A 38 -10.41 -13.00 -19.04
CA THR A 38 -10.19 -14.30 -18.35
C THR A 38 -10.02 -15.43 -19.35
N ARG A 39 -8.97 -15.44 -20.19
CA ARG A 39 -8.68 -16.64 -20.98
C ARG A 39 -7.18 -16.88 -21.12
N PRO A 40 -6.60 -17.87 -20.40
CA PRO A 40 -5.35 -18.48 -20.80
C PRO A 40 -5.66 -19.51 -21.91
N THR A 41 -5.16 -19.26 -23.11
CA THR A 41 -5.10 -20.27 -24.17
C THR A 41 -3.79 -21.04 -24.01
N HIS A 42 -3.89 -22.32 -23.73
CA HIS A 42 -2.91 -23.40 -23.66
C HIS A 42 -2.54 -23.91 -22.27
N ALA A 43 -2.63 -25.23 -22.16
CA ALA A 43 -2.41 -26.04 -20.96
C ALA A 43 -0.93 -26.13 -20.57
N SER A 44 -0.36 -25.05 -20.06
CA SER A 44 0.77 -25.17 -19.17
C SER A 44 0.20 -25.43 -17.76
N HIS A 45 0.69 -26.46 -17.06
CA HIS A 45 0.23 -26.76 -15.72
C HIS A 45 0.40 -25.52 -14.83
N GLU A 46 -0.72 -25.02 -14.29
CA GLU A 46 -0.70 -23.90 -13.36
C GLU A 46 0.28 -24.15 -12.19
N PRO A 47 0.94 -23.09 -11.67
CA PRO A 47 1.89 -23.27 -10.59
C PRO A 47 1.19 -23.75 -9.32
N VAL A 48 1.72 -24.82 -8.69
CA VAL A 48 1.21 -25.28 -7.39
C VAL A 48 1.73 -24.36 -6.29
N LEU A 49 0.88 -23.40 -5.87
CA LEU A 49 1.20 -22.45 -4.80
C LEU A 49 0.73 -22.99 -3.44
N ARG A 50 1.45 -22.59 -2.38
CA ARG A 50 1.11 -22.88 -0.99
C ARG A 50 0.51 -21.68 -0.25
N SER A 51 0.47 -20.51 -0.87
CA SER A 51 -0.28 -19.35 -0.41
C SER A 51 -1.78 -19.63 -0.53
N SER A 52 -2.57 -19.29 0.50
CA SER A 52 -4.01 -19.62 0.54
C SER A 52 -4.84 -18.77 -0.42
N ALA A 53 -4.41 -17.53 -0.68
CA ALA A 53 -4.97 -16.66 -1.69
C ALA A 53 -3.83 -16.03 -2.50
N ALA A 54 -4.04 -15.89 -3.81
CA ALA A 54 -3.02 -15.40 -4.73
C ALA A 54 -3.63 -14.78 -5.98
N LEU A 55 -2.94 -13.79 -6.54
CA LEU A 55 -3.22 -13.20 -7.83
C LEU A 55 -1.91 -12.96 -8.57
N VAL A 56 -1.86 -13.30 -9.86
CA VAL A 56 -0.82 -12.88 -10.79
C VAL A 56 -1.48 -12.12 -11.92
N LEU A 57 -1.16 -10.85 -12.04
CA LEU A 57 -1.73 -9.94 -13.02
C LEU A 57 -0.62 -9.44 -13.95
N ASP A 58 -0.72 -9.73 -15.23
CA ASP A 58 0.09 -9.10 -16.28
C ASP A 58 -0.48 -7.71 -16.57
N THR A 59 0.23 -6.68 -16.14
CA THR A 59 -0.20 -5.29 -16.34
C THR A 59 0.14 -4.77 -17.73
N THR A 60 1.06 -5.42 -18.45
CA THR A 60 1.41 -5.08 -19.85
C THR A 60 0.25 -5.42 -20.78
N HIS A 61 -0.42 -6.55 -20.56
CA HIS A 61 -1.52 -7.03 -21.40
C HIS A 61 -2.89 -6.98 -20.71
N SER A 62 -2.95 -6.42 -19.49
CA SER A 62 -4.18 -6.34 -18.67
C SER A 62 -4.86 -7.71 -18.50
N ALA A 63 -4.08 -8.75 -18.22
CA ALA A 63 -4.55 -10.13 -18.15
C ALA A 63 -4.28 -10.76 -16.78
N VAL A 64 -5.29 -11.40 -16.19
CA VAL A 64 -5.13 -12.26 -15.02
C VAL A 64 -4.54 -13.58 -15.47
N LEU A 65 -3.30 -13.88 -15.07
CA LEU A 65 -2.58 -15.10 -15.41
C LEU A 65 -2.88 -16.24 -14.43
N TYR A 66 -3.05 -15.91 -13.15
CA TYR A 66 -3.39 -16.84 -12.09
C TYR A 66 -4.28 -16.18 -11.04
N SER A 67 -5.29 -16.91 -10.57
CA SER A 67 -6.23 -16.43 -9.55
C SER A 67 -6.61 -17.56 -8.61
N ARG A 68 -6.50 -17.30 -7.30
CA ARG A 68 -6.99 -18.18 -6.23
C ARG A 68 -7.54 -17.32 -5.11
N ARG A 69 -8.86 -17.43 -4.83
CA ARG A 69 -9.54 -16.64 -3.80
C ARG A 69 -9.18 -15.15 -3.89
N SER A 70 -9.12 -14.63 -5.12
CA SER A 70 -8.61 -13.29 -5.39
C SER A 70 -9.53 -12.17 -4.94
N ASP A 71 -10.79 -12.48 -4.72
CA ASP A 71 -11.86 -11.59 -4.24
C ASP A 71 -12.07 -11.63 -2.72
N VAL A 72 -11.44 -12.59 -2.02
CA VAL A 72 -11.63 -12.77 -0.57
C VAL A 72 -10.72 -11.85 0.23
N ALA A 73 -11.32 -10.99 1.07
CA ALA A 73 -10.60 -10.17 2.02
C ALA A 73 -9.96 -11.04 3.12
N LEU A 74 -8.67 -10.82 3.37
CA LEU A 74 -7.88 -11.47 4.40
C LEU A 74 -7.04 -10.43 5.15
N PRO A 75 -6.61 -10.69 6.39
CA PRO A 75 -5.64 -9.87 7.06
C PRO A 75 -4.35 -9.75 6.24
N ILE A 76 -3.85 -8.53 6.09
CA ILE A 76 -2.74 -8.22 5.15
C ILE A 76 -1.42 -7.89 5.86
N ALA A 77 -1.44 -7.80 7.19
CA ALA A 77 -0.28 -7.43 7.97
C ALA A 77 0.40 -6.16 7.42
N SER A 78 1.72 -6.09 7.45
CA SER A 78 2.51 -4.94 7.03
C SER A 78 2.41 -4.55 5.53
N ILE A 79 1.61 -5.24 4.72
CA ILE A 79 1.26 -4.74 3.39
C ILE A 79 0.56 -3.37 3.52
N THR A 80 -0.17 -3.16 4.61
CA THR A 80 -0.77 -1.89 5.04
C THR A 80 0.15 -0.69 4.85
N LYS A 81 1.46 -0.85 5.07
CA LYS A 81 2.44 0.26 5.00
C LYS A 81 2.60 0.86 3.60
N LEU A 82 2.20 0.14 2.54
CA LEU A 82 2.10 0.74 1.20
C LEU A 82 0.99 1.79 1.15
N MET A 83 -0.17 1.50 1.75
CA MET A 83 -1.27 2.46 1.83
C MET A 83 -0.88 3.66 2.70
N THR A 84 -0.22 3.41 3.84
CA THR A 84 0.28 4.48 4.72
C THR A 84 1.24 5.40 3.98
N ALA A 85 2.19 4.85 3.22
CA ALA A 85 3.12 5.63 2.42
C ALA A 85 2.40 6.47 1.35
N LEU A 86 1.44 5.90 0.64
CA LEU A 86 0.65 6.61 -0.37
C LEU A 86 -0.06 7.83 0.22
N VAL A 87 -0.80 7.65 1.32
CA VAL A 87 -1.55 8.77 1.90
C VAL A 87 -0.65 9.83 2.52
N VAL A 88 0.52 9.46 3.04
CA VAL A 88 1.52 10.41 3.56
C VAL A 88 2.09 11.26 2.42
N ILE A 89 2.37 10.66 1.27
CA ILE A 89 2.83 11.39 0.06
C ILE A 89 1.71 12.27 -0.49
N ASP A 90 0.50 11.75 -0.63
CA ASP A 90 -0.65 12.50 -1.13
C ASP A 90 -1.00 13.71 -0.27
N ALA A 91 -0.69 13.66 1.03
CA ALA A 91 -0.86 14.81 1.93
C ALA A 91 0.14 15.95 1.67
N GLY A 92 1.11 15.77 0.77
CA GLY A 92 2.09 16.79 0.39
C GLY A 92 3.01 17.24 1.53
N GLN A 93 3.18 16.40 2.56
CA GLN A 93 4.04 16.72 3.70
C GLN A 93 5.52 16.67 3.29
N ARG A 94 6.31 17.61 3.81
CA ARG A 94 7.74 17.66 3.53
C ARG A 94 8.45 16.38 3.96
N LEU A 95 9.16 15.73 3.06
CA LEU A 95 9.89 14.49 3.31
C LEU A 95 11.16 14.71 4.16
N ASP A 96 11.72 15.91 4.12
CA ASP A 96 12.89 16.33 4.92
C ASP A 96 12.51 16.81 6.34
N GLU A 97 11.23 16.86 6.68
CA GLU A 97 10.78 17.21 8.04
C GLU A 97 11.21 16.14 9.04
N GLU A 98 11.90 16.58 10.12
CA GLU A 98 12.28 15.68 11.20
C GLU A 98 11.09 15.36 12.12
N LEU A 99 10.85 14.07 12.31
CA LEU A 99 9.86 13.51 13.21
C LEU A 99 10.53 12.75 14.35
N SER A 100 9.91 12.73 15.52
CA SER A 100 10.42 11.98 16.66
C SER A 100 9.63 10.69 16.88
N ILE A 101 10.32 9.62 17.20
CA ILE A 101 9.71 8.41 17.77
C ILE A 101 9.30 8.71 19.21
N SER A 102 8.07 8.43 19.57
CA SER A 102 7.52 8.64 20.92
C SER A 102 7.21 7.31 21.63
N ASP A 103 6.83 7.39 22.90
CA ASP A 103 6.35 6.21 23.64
C ASP A 103 5.03 5.67 23.08
N GLU A 104 4.20 6.49 22.44
CA GLU A 104 3.00 6.05 21.74
C GLU A 104 3.33 5.08 20.60
N ASP A 105 4.47 5.28 19.92
CA ASP A 105 4.91 4.41 18.84
C ASP A 105 5.39 3.02 19.35
N ARG A 106 5.54 2.84 20.67
CA ARG A 106 5.94 1.56 21.31
C ARG A 106 4.78 0.61 21.53
N SER A 107 3.59 1.14 21.76
CA SER A 107 2.54 0.43 22.50
C SER A 107 1.77 -0.60 21.67
N LEU A 108 1.86 -0.56 20.34
CA LEU A 108 0.92 -1.28 19.49
C LEU A 108 1.27 -2.73 19.21
N ALA A 109 2.46 -3.19 19.58
CA ALA A 109 2.83 -4.57 19.31
C ALA A 109 3.46 -5.25 20.52
N LYS A 110 2.67 -5.97 21.28
CA LYS A 110 3.23 -6.99 22.19
C LYS A 110 4.08 -7.95 21.36
N GLY A 111 5.42 -7.83 21.47
CA GLY A 111 6.36 -8.75 20.84
C GLY A 111 7.02 -8.32 19.54
N ALA A 112 6.62 -7.24 18.89
CA ALA A 112 7.36 -6.72 17.73
C ALA A 112 8.58 -5.91 18.19
N ALA A 113 9.76 -6.50 18.06
CA ALA A 113 11.01 -5.82 18.37
C ALA A 113 11.25 -4.67 17.37
N SER A 114 11.59 -3.48 17.89
CA SER A 114 12.05 -2.36 17.09
C SER A 114 13.38 -1.84 17.61
N ARG A 115 14.24 -1.39 16.71
CA ARG A 115 15.52 -0.77 17.04
C ARG A 115 15.41 0.76 17.14
N LEU A 116 14.29 1.35 16.75
CA LEU A 116 14.01 2.77 16.94
C LEU A 116 13.56 3.00 18.39
N THR A 117 14.36 3.71 19.17
CA THR A 117 14.02 4.04 20.58
C THR A 117 13.26 5.36 20.65
N PRO A 118 12.37 5.56 21.63
CA PRO A 118 11.78 6.87 21.91
C PRO A 118 12.85 7.96 22.02
N GLY A 119 12.56 9.16 21.50
CA GLY A 119 13.50 10.27 21.38
C GLY A 119 14.37 10.22 20.11
N THR A 120 14.37 9.11 19.33
CA THR A 120 15.02 9.09 18.02
C THR A 120 14.35 10.08 17.08
N ARG A 121 15.16 10.93 16.43
CA ARG A 121 14.69 11.89 15.41
C ARG A 121 15.18 11.42 14.05
N LEU A 122 14.29 11.33 13.09
CA LEU A 122 14.55 10.92 11.71
C LEU A 122 13.67 11.77 10.78
N THR A 123 14.10 11.95 9.55
CA THR A 123 13.27 12.61 8.55
C THR A 123 12.04 11.76 8.24
N ARG A 124 10.99 12.38 7.72
CA ARG A 124 9.80 11.66 7.22
C ARG A 124 10.20 10.65 6.15
N ALA A 125 11.15 11.01 5.27
CA ALA A 125 11.73 10.09 4.28
C ALA A 125 12.38 8.87 4.94
N ASP A 126 13.24 9.07 5.94
CA ASP A 126 13.88 7.96 6.68
C ASP A 126 12.84 7.02 7.29
N LEU A 127 11.81 7.58 7.94
CA LEU A 127 10.74 6.78 8.54
C LEU A 127 9.97 5.99 7.48
N MET A 128 9.67 6.60 6.32
CA MET A 128 8.99 5.93 5.21
C MET A 128 9.87 4.82 4.63
N HIS A 129 11.16 5.07 4.45
CA HIS A 129 12.13 4.10 3.98
C HIS A 129 12.18 2.88 4.92
N LEU A 130 12.33 3.11 6.21
CA LEU A 130 12.35 2.04 7.22
C LEU A 130 11.02 1.27 7.29
N ALA A 131 9.89 1.95 7.14
CA ALA A 131 8.57 1.32 7.13
C ALA A 131 8.38 0.41 5.91
N LEU A 132 8.85 0.82 4.74
CA LEU A 132 8.69 0.06 3.49
C LEU A 132 9.72 -1.06 3.37
N MET A 133 11.00 -0.78 3.51
CA MET A 133 12.11 -1.71 3.35
C MET A 133 12.19 -2.72 4.49
N ALA A 134 12.33 -2.21 5.71
CA ALA A 134 12.55 -3.03 6.91
C ALA A 134 11.26 -3.41 7.63
N SER A 135 10.12 -2.93 7.14
CA SER A 135 8.81 -3.17 7.78
C SER A 135 8.73 -2.64 9.22
N GLU A 136 9.44 -1.52 9.51
CA GLU A 136 9.55 -0.96 10.85
C GLU A 136 8.20 -0.38 11.34
N ASN A 137 7.68 -0.95 12.43
CA ASN A 137 6.33 -0.61 12.91
C ASN A 137 6.28 0.75 13.57
N ARG A 138 7.32 1.13 14.36
CA ARG A 138 7.36 2.46 15.00
C ARG A 138 7.49 3.56 13.99
N ALA A 139 8.22 3.32 12.91
CA ALA A 139 8.31 4.26 11.79
C ALA A 139 6.93 4.48 11.13
N ALA A 140 6.23 3.39 10.80
CA ALA A 140 4.89 3.48 10.20
C ALA A 140 3.87 4.16 11.13
N HIS A 141 3.92 3.87 12.45
CA HIS A 141 3.05 4.51 13.42
C HIS A 141 3.36 6.00 13.55
N ALA A 142 4.64 6.37 13.64
CA ALA A 142 5.07 7.75 13.71
C ALA A 142 4.62 8.56 12.47
N LEU A 143 4.67 7.96 11.27
CA LEU A 143 4.13 8.57 10.05
C LEU A 143 2.63 8.86 10.18
N GLY A 144 1.84 7.89 10.64
CA GLY A 144 0.40 8.04 10.86
C GLY A 144 0.08 9.07 11.97
N ARG A 145 0.84 9.06 13.07
CA ARG A 145 0.67 10.02 14.18
C ARG A 145 0.98 11.46 13.77
N ASN A 146 1.95 11.64 12.88
CA ASN A 146 2.32 12.97 12.34
C ASN A 146 1.60 13.30 11.01
N TYR A 147 0.58 12.53 10.65
CA TYR A 147 -0.31 12.87 9.54
C TYR A 147 -1.16 14.11 9.93
N PRO A 148 -1.55 14.99 9.00
CA PRO A 148 -2.42 16.12 9.31
C PRO A 148 -3.74 15.66 9.96
N GLY A 149 -3.96 16.01 11.23
CA GLY A 149 -5.08 15.52 12.03
C GLY A 149 -4.83 14.19 12.76
N GLY A 150 -3.59 13.67 12.75
CA GLY A 150 -3.17 12.51 13.52
C GLY A 150 -3.62 11.16 12.93
N ILE A 151 -3.52 10.10 13.75
CA ILE A 151 -3.80 8.73 13.33
C ILE A 151 -5.22 8.55 12.79
N ALA A 152 -6.21 9.14 13.44
CA ALA A 152 -7.60 9.02 13.01
C ALA A 152 -7.81 9.59 11.60
N ALA A 153 -7.22 10.76 11.32
CA ALA A 153 -7.27 11.35 9.98
C ALA A 153 -6.48 10.54 8.95
N CYS A 154 -5.34 9.96 9.34
CA CYS A 154 -4.57 9.05 8.50
C CYS A 154 -5.42 7.83 8.10
N VAL A 155 -6.10 7.19 9.03
CA VAL A 155 -6.97 6.03 8.77
C VAL A 155 -8.14 6.41 7.86
N ILE A 156 -8.76 7.57 8.09
CA ILE A 156 -9.80 8.09 7.20
C ILE A 156 -9.25 8.26 5.77
N ALA A 157 -8.05 8.82 5.62
CA ALA A 157 -7.39 9.00 4.33
C ALA A 157 -7.05 7.66 3.67
N MET A 158 -6.56 6.66 4.43
CA MET A 158 -6.29 5.31 3.91
C MET A 158 -7.54 4.66 3.33
N ASN A 159 -8.67 4.74 4.04
CA ASN A 159 -9.95 4.19 3.55
C ASN A 159 -10.53 5.02 2.39
N ALA A 160 -10.30 6.34 2.36
CA ALA A 160 -10.68 7.17 1.22
C ALA A 160 -9.86 6.80 -0.03
N LYS A 161 -8.54 6.63 0.13
CA LYS A 161 -7.66 6.19 -0.95
C LYS A 161 -8.02 4.78 -1.45
N ALA A 162 -8.39 3.87 -0.55
CA ALA A 162 -8.88 2.54 -0.94
C ALA A 162 -10.11 2.63 -1.85
N ARG A 163 -11.08 3.48 -1.50
CA ARG A 163 -12.26 3.72 -2.36
C ARG A 163 -11.88 4.36 -3.70
N GLU A 164 -10.99 5.35 -3.71
CA GLU A 164 -10.46 5.99 -4.93
C GLU A 164 -9.84 4.98 -5.87
N LEU A 165 -9.05 4.03 -5.34
CA LEU A 165 -8.41 2.96 -6.10
C LEU A 165 -9.40 1.83 -6.49
N GLY A 166 -10.65 1.87 -6.04
CA GLY A 166 -11.63 0.82 -6.29
C GLY A 166 -11.35 -0.47 -5.53
N MET A 167 -10.74 -0.39 -4.34
CA MET A 167 -10.45 -1.52 -3.45
C MET A 167 -11.69 -1.85 -2.61
N ALA A 168 -12.65 -2.54 -3.22
CA ALA A 168 -14.00 -2.72 -2.65
C ALA A 168 -14.04 -3.60 -1.39
N ASN A 169 -13.06 -4.51 -1.23
CA ASN A 169 -12.98 -5.44 -0.11
C ASN A 169 -11.87 -5.06 0.89
N ALA A 170 -11.32 -3.82 0.79
CA ALA A 170 -10.27 -3.36 1.69
C ALA A 170 -10.84 -2.52 2.84
N HIS A 171 -10.27 -2.71 4.03
CA HIS A 171 -10.53 -1.91 5.21
C HIS A 171 -9.25 -1.71 6.02
N PHE A 172 -9.04 -0.48 6.51
CA PHE A 172 -7.88 -0.10 7.31
C PHE A 172 -8.33 0.51 8.62
N VAL A 173 -7.72 0.09 9.73
CA VAL A 173 -8.01 0.59 11.09
C VAL A 173 -6.79 1.26 11.73
N GLU A 174 -5.57 1.00 11.21
CA GLU A 174 -4.34 1.60 11.74
C GLU A 174 -3.20 1.56 10.67
N PRO A 175 -2.12 2.38 10.82
CA PRO A 175 -1.13 2.57 9.75
C PRO A 175 -0.04 1.51 9.66
N THR A 176 0.03 0.51 10.56
CA THR A 176 1.18 -0.43 10.64
C THR A 176 0.91 -1.80 10.06
N GLY A 177 -0.33 -2.27 10.10
CA GLY A 177 -0.73 -3.63 9.77
C GLY A 177 -0.50 -4.63 10.91
N LEU A 178 -0.46 -4.17 12.15
CA LEU A 178 -0.41 -5.03 13.33
C LEU A 178 -1.78 -5.53 13.75
N SER A 179 -2.85 -4.81 13.39
CA SER A 179 -4.22 -5.28 13.54
C SER A 179 -4.58 -6.25 12.41
N ASP A 180 -5.24 -7.34 12.76
CA ASP A 180 -5.85 -8.29 11.83
C ASP A 180 -7.12 -7.75 11.16
N GLU A 181 -7.64 -6.63 11.65
CA GLU A 181 -8.75 -5.87 11.04
C GLU A 181 -8.30 -5.06 9.80
N ASN A 182 -6.99 -4.88 9.58
CA ASN A 182 -6.48 -4.38 8.30
C ASN A 182 -6.58 -5.51 7.28
N VAL A 183 -7.60 -5.44 6.44
CA VAL A 183 -7.95 -6.51 5.48
C VAL A 183 -8.00 -5.97 4.05
N ALA A 184 -7.70 -6.83 3.09
CA ALA A 184 -7.91 -6.59 1.66
C ALA A 184 -7.91 -7.91 0.89
N SER A 185 -8.51 -7.92 -0.30
CA SER A 185 -8.42 -9.04 -1.22
C SER A 185 -7.16 -8.96 -2.08
N PRO A 186 -6.68 -10.06 -2.69
CA PRO A 186 -5.61 -10.01 -3.69
C PRO A 186 -5.89 -9.04 -4.84
N GLU A 187 -7.13 -8.92 -5.30
CA GLU A 187 -7.53 -7.96 -6.32
C GLU A 187 -7.36 -6.52 -5.86
N ASP A 188 -7.77 -6.21 -4.63
CA ASP A 188 -7.57 -4.87 -4.06
C ASP A 188 -6.08 -4.55 -3.93
N LEU A 189 -5.29 -5.51 -3.44
CA LEU A 189 -3.85 -5.31 -3.28
C LEU A 189 -3.13 -5.14 -4.62
N SER A 190 -3.62 -5.73 -5.70
CA SER A 190 -3.05 -5.47 -7.02
C SER A 190 -3.19 -4.00 -7.42
N LYS A 191 -4.33 -3.37 -7.12
CA LYS A 191 -4.57 -1.94 -7.36
C LYS A 191 -3.67 -1.07 -6.50
N LEU A 192 -3.51 -1.43 -5.22
CA LEU A 192 -2.60 -0.75 -4.29
C LEU A 192 -1.15 -0.80 -4.79
N VAL A 193 -0.68 -1.97 -5.22
CA VAL A 193 0.67 -2.17 -5.75
C VAL A 193 0.89 -1.34 -7.01
N MET A 194 -0.07 -1.34 -7.94
CA MET A 194 0.01 -0.53 -9.16
C MET A 194 0.02 0.97 -8.86
N ALA A 195 -0.71 1.43 -7.85
CA ALA A 195 -0.67 2.82 -7.41
C ALA A 195 0.68 3.18 -6.77
N ALA A 196 1.18 2.33 -5.87
CA ALA A 196 2.47 2.49 -5.21
C ALA A 196 3.64 2.52 -6.21
N ALA A 197 3.57 1.70 -7.25
CA ALA A 197 4.59 1.65 -8.30
C ALA A 197 4.70 2.93 -9.16
N LYS A 198 3.71 3.82 -9.11
CA LYS A 198 3.76 5.13 -9.79
C LYS A 198 4.55 6.17 -9.01
N VAL A 199 4.79 5.94 -7.72
CA VAL A 199 5.47 6.87 -6.81
C VAL A 199 6.95 6.52 -6.72
N PRO A 200 7.86 7.40 -7.20
CA PRO A 200 9.30 7.12 -7.22
C PRO A 200 9.87 6.76 -5.85
N GLU A 201 9.50 7.50 -4.81
CA GLU A 201 9.99 7.29 -3.45
C GLU A 201 9.56 5.93 -2.88
N ILE A 202 8.33 5.50 -3.18
CA ILE A 202 7.86 4.18 -2.73
C ILE A 202 8.61 3.06 -3.45
N ARG A 203 8.90 3.23 -4.74
CA ARG A 203 9.73 2.25 -5.48
C ARG A 203 11.10 2.13 -4.86
N GLU A 204 11.81 3.25 -4.74
CA GLU A 204 13.16 3.31 -4.18
C GLU A 204 13.18 2.70 -2.77
N PHE A 205 12.38 3.25 -1.85
CA PHE A 205 12.39 2.84 -0.44
C PHE A 205 11.95 1.39 -0.21
N SER A 206 11.11 0.84 -1.07
CA SER A 206 10.70 -0.56 -0.91
C SER A 206 11.71 -1.57 -1.47
N THR A 207 12.57 -1.16 -2.40
CA THR A 207 13.48 -2.06 -3.12
C THR A 207 14.95 -1.96 -2.72
N ASP A 208 15.32 -0.97 -1.91
CA ASP A 208 16.67 -0.91 -1.36
C ASP A 208 16.99 -2.14 -0.51
N SER A 209 18.23 -2.60 -0.62
CA SER A 209 18.72 -3.80 0.09
C SER A 209 18.94 -3.57 1.57
N ASP A 210 19.49 -2.41 1.90
CA ASP A 210 19.74 -1.97 3.27
C ASP A 210 19.77 -0.45 3.38
N TYR A 211 19.56 0.05 4.58
CA TYR A 211 19.58 1.47 4.89
C TYR A 211 20.15 1.73 6.28
N VAL A 212 20.95 2.80 6.43
CA VAL A 212 21.61 3.15 7.68
C VAL A 212 21.10 4.48 8.20
N VAL A 213 20.61 4.50 9.43
CA VAL A 213 20.14 5.72 10.10
C VAL A 213 20.81 5.91 11.46
N ASN A 214 20.80 7.16 11.94
CA ASN A 214 21.23 7.49 13.29
C ASN A 214 20.09 7.21 14.29
N VAL A 215 20.33 6.31 15.25
CA VAL A 215 19.44 6.09 16.40
C VAL A 215 20.15 6.59 17.65
N GLY A 216 19.86 7.81 18.05
CA GLY A 216 20.58 8.52 19.09
C GLY A 216 22.03 8.78 18.68
N ARG A 217 22.98 8.09 19.34
CA ARG A 217 24.43 8.21 19.02
C ARG A 217 24.98 7.02 18.23
N ARG A 218 24.11 6.14 17.69
CA ARG A 218 24.52 4.91 17.00
C ARG A 218 24.04 4.91 15.56
N LEU A 219 24.90 4.51 14.65
CA LEU A 219 24.52 4.11 13.30
C LEU A 219 23.89 2.72 13.36
N VAL A 220 22.66 2.59 12.88
CA VAL A 220 21.92 1.33 12.86
C VAL A 220 21.57 0.99 11.42
N ARG A 221 22.05 -0.16 10.96
CA ARG A 221 21.76 -0.69 9.63
C ARG A 221 20.49 -1.54 9.68
N PHE A 222 19.56 -1.26 8.79
CA PHE A 222 18.36 -2.04 8.55
C PHE A 222 18.49 -2.77 7.22
N HIS A 223 17.81 -3.92 7.09
CA HIS A 223 17.84 -4.73 5.87
C HIS A 223 16.44 -4.95 5.34
N ASN A 224 16.35 -5.13 4.03
CA ASN A 224 15.09 -5.44 3.39
C ASN A 224 14.53 -6.78 3.88
N THR A 225 13.23 -6.82 4.11
CA THR A 225 12.52 -8.02 4.57
C THR A 225 12.19 -9.00 3.45
N ASP A 226 12.29 -8.57 2.18
CA ASP A 226 12.20 -9.44 1.02
C ASP A 226 13.59 -9.82 0.50
N SER A 227 13.93 -11.09 0.63
CA SER A 227 15.22 -11.61 0.15
C SER A 227 15.35 -11.64 -1.38
N LEU A 228 14.27 -11.43 -2.13
CA LEU A 228 14.29 -11.40 -3.59
C LEU A 228 14.93 -10.12 -4.12
N VAL A 229 14.85 -9.02 -3.37
CA VAL A 229 15.45 -7.72 -3.74
C VAL A 229 16.95 -7.86 -4.03
N ASN A 230 17.65 -8.74 -3.30
CA ASN A 230 19.08 -8.97 -3.44
C ASN A 230 19.44 -10.03 -4.51
N LYS A 231 18.49 -10.41 -5.36
CA LYS A 231 18.71 -11.43 -6.39
C LYS A 231 18.81 -10.79 -7.76
N ALA A 232 19.96 -11.00 -8.42
CA ALA A 232 20.24 -10.41 -9.73
C ALA A 232 19.24 -10.83 -10.83
N ASP A 233 18.58 -11.95 -10.64
CA ASP A 233 17.55 -12.46 -11.53
C ASP A 233 16.16 -11.84 -11.30
N TRP A 234 15.99 -10.89 -10.35
CA TRP A 234 14.73 -10.21 -10.08
C TRP A 234 14.84 -8.71 -10.38
N ASN A 235 13.93 -8.23 -11.24
CA ASN A 235 13.73 -6.80 -11.49
C ASN A 235 12.45 -6.34 -10.78
N ILE A 236 12.57 -6.04 -9.48
CA ILE A 236 11.45 -5.66 -8.62
C ILE A 236 11.27 -4.13 -8.68
N ILE A 237 10.08 -3.68 -9.04
CA ILE A 237 9.72 -2.26 -9.14
C ILE A 237 9.23 -1.72 -7.79
N VAL A 238 8.42 -2.51 -7.10
CA VAL A 238 7.90 -2.23 -5.76
C VAL A 238 7.58 -3.54 -5.06
N GLN A 239 7.77 -3.60 -3.76
CA GLN A 239 7.40 -4.77 -2.97
C GLN A 239 7.00 -4.41 -1.54
N LYS A 240 6.30 -5.33 -0.89
CA LYS A 240 6.11 -5.31 0.57
C LYS A 240 5.83 -6.70 1.10
N THR A 241 6.51 -7.05 2.18
CA THR A 241 6.22 -8.26 2.95
C THR A 241 5.33 -7.96 4.14
N GLY A 242 4.56 -8.96 4.58
CA GLY A 242 3.75 -8.90 5.79
C GLY A 242 3.86 -10.18 6.62
N TYR A 243 3.68 -10.04 7.93
CA TYR A 243 3.50 -11.17 8.85
C TYR A 243 2.89 -10.70 10.18
N ILE A 244 1.76 -11.24 10.51
CA ILE A 244 1.21 -11.43 11.86
C ILE A 244 0.68 -12.86 11.92
N HIS A 245 0.33 -13.34 13.12
CA HIS A 245 -0.15 -14.72 13.27
C HIS A 245 -1.41 -14.99 12.42
N GLU A 246 -2.34 -14.06 12.45
CA GLU A 246 -3.66 -14.13 11.81
C GLU A 246 -3.56 -14.02 10.28
N ALA A 247 -2.63 -13.22 9.77
CA ALA A 247 -2.42 -13.03 8.33
C ALA A 247 -1.57 -14.13 7.71
N GLY A 248 -0.82 -14.90 8.50
CA GLY A 248 0.26 -15.71 7.94
C GLY A 248 1.33 -14.85 7.27
N ARG A 249 2.11 -15.41 6.37
CA ARG A 249 3.12 -14.67 5.61
C ARG A 249 2.55 -14.16 4.30
N CYS A 250 2.70 -12.86 4.07
CA CYS A 250 2.20 -12.16 2.90
C CYS A 250 3.36 -11.56 2.10
N LEU A 251 3.18 -11.47 0.79
CA LEU A 251 4.08 -10.76 -0.13
C LEU A 251 3.25 -10.15 -1.25
N VAL A 252 3.50 -8.90 -1.54
CA VAL A 252 3.06 -8.25 -2.77
C VAL A 252 4.25 -7.66 -3.48
N MET A 253 4.25 -7.70 -4.80
CA MET A 253 5.27 -7.05 -5.62
C MET A 253 4.76 -6.73 -7.02
N GLN A 254 5.36 -5.72 -7.62
CA GLN A 254 5.38 -5.54 -9.06
C GLN A 254 6.81 -5.78 -9.55
N THR A 255 6.96 -6.60 -10.57
CA THR A 255 8.27 -7.00 -11.11
C THR A 255 8.19 -7.20 -12.61
N VAL A 256 9.33 -7.24 -13.28
CA VAL A 256 9.41 -7.60 -14.71
C VAL A 256 9.87 -9.04 -14.84
N ILE A 257 9.14 -9.84 -15.59
CA ILE A 257 9.45 -11.23 -15.93
C ILE A 257 9.27 -11.39 -17.45
N GLU A 258 10.32 -11.73 -18.19
CA GLU A 258 10.30 -11.89 -19.65
C GLU A 258 9.59 -10.71 -20.35
N ASP A 259 10.10 -9.50 -20.11
CA ASP A 259 9.60 -8.22 -20.65
C ASP A 259 8.14 -7.88 -20.31
N ARG A 260 7.51 -8.65 -19.43
CA ARG A 260 6.15 -8.37 -18.92
C ARG A 260 6.22 -7.78 -17.52
N THR A 261 5.53 -6.68 -17.33
CA THR A 261 5.32 -6.13 -15.99
C THR A 261 4.18 -6.86 -15.32
N VAL A 262 4.47 -7.55 -14.22
CA VAL A 262 3.49 -8.36 -13.49
C VAL A 262 3.35 -7.92 -12.04
N VAL A 263 2.13 -7.96 -11.54
CA VAL A 263 1.82 -7.86 -10.11
C VAL A 263 1.61 -9.27 -9.57
N ILE A 264 2.31 -9.57 -8.48
CA ILE A 264 2.18 -10.83 -7.74
C ILE A 264 1.68 -10.50 -6.35
N VAL A 265 0.56 -11.11 -5.96
CA VAL A 265 -0.01 -11.04 -4.61
C VAL A 265 -0.08 -12.44 -4.04
N LEU A 266 0.51 -12.64 -2.87
CA LEU A 266 0.55 -13.91 -2.14
C LEU A 266 0.16 -13.67 -0.70
N LEU A 267 -0.99 -14.20 -0.27
CA LEU A 267 -1.51 -14.03 1.09
C LEU A 267 -1.61 -15.36 1.82
N ASN A 268 -1.47 -15.27 3.15
CA ASN A 268 -1.60 -16.38 4.06
C ASN A 268 -0.78 -17.60 3.63
N SER A 269 0.52 -17.38 3.40
CA SER A 269 1.47 -18.44 3.09
C SER A 269 1.95 -19.13 4.36
N PHE A 270 1.92 -20.45 4.38
CA PHE A 270 2.37 -21.24 5.50
C PHE A 270 3.89 -21.44 5.47
N GLY A 271 4.59 -21.15 6.55
CA GLY A 271 6.04 -21.35 6.70
C GLY A 271 6.91 -20.18 6.26
N LYS A 272 8.13 -20.11 6.81
CA LYS A 272 9.02 -18.94 6.73
C LYS A 272 9.42 -18.54 5.31
N ARG A 273 9.57 -19.50 4.39
CA ARG A 273 10.10 -19.27 3.03
C ARG A 273 9.06 -19.49 1.94
N THR A 274 7.82 -19.84 2.28
CA THR A 274 6.81 -20.29 1.33
C THR A 274 6.43 -19.19 0.33
N ARG A 275 6.18 -17.95 0.77
CA ARG A 275 5.85 -16.83 -0.12
C ARG A 275 6.95 -16.57 -1.17
N VAL A 276 8.23 -16.68 -0.75
CA VAL A 276 9.38 -16.52 -1.66
C VAL A 276 9.47 -17.70 -2.64
N ALA A 277 9.21 -18.92 -2.15
CA ALA A 277 9.18 -20.12 -3.01
C ALA A 277 8.02 -20.06 -4.00
N ASP A 278 6.86 -19.54 -3.59
CA ASP A 278 5.71 -19.37 -4.48
C ASP A 278 5.98 -18.30 -5.55
N ALA A 279 6.60 -17.17 -5.20
CA ALA A 279 7.02 -16.17 -6.18
C ALA A 279 7.98 -16.77 -7.23
N ARG A 280 8.94 -17.61 -6.81
CA ARG A 280 9.84 -18.32 -7.74
C ARG A 280 9.12 -19.35 -8.61
N ARG A 281 8.09 -20.04 -8.08
CA ARG A 281 7.27 -20.97 -8.87
C ARG A 281 6.49 -20.22 -9.96
N ILE A 282 5.91 -19.07 -9.61
CA ILE A 282 5.22 -18.20 -10.55
C ILE A 282 6.17 -17.75 -11.65
N ARG A 283 7.34 -17.23 -11.28
CA ARG A 283 8.35 -16.82 -12.26
C ARG A 283 8.72 -17.96 -13.21
N LYS A 284 9.13 -19.12 -12.68
CA LYS A 284 9.49 -20.29 -13.49
C LYS A 284 8.35 -20.75 -14.39
N TRP A 285 7.12 -20.71 -13.90
CA TRP A 285 5.94 -21.05 -14.69
C TRP A 285 5.72 -20.07 -15.85
N MET A 286 5.87 -18.77 -15.60
CA MET A 286 5.75 -17.76 -16.64
C MET A 286 6.83 -17.93 -17.71
N GLU A 287 8.09 -18.09 -17.31
CA GLU A 287 9.23 -18.33 -18.22
C GLU A 287 8.97 -19.55 -19.11
N SER A 288 8.54 -20.69 -18.54
CA SER A 288 8.26 -21.91 -19.30
C SER A 288 7.07 -21.77 -20.24
N THR A 289 6.03 -21.04 -19.85
CA THR A 289 4.84 -20.83 -20.68
C THR A 289 5.14 -19.92 -21.88
N LEU A 290 5.97 -18.91 -21.69
CA LEU A 290 6.36 -17.98 -22.75
C LEU A 290 7.29 -18.65 -23.77
N LEU A 291 8.25 -19.47 -23.32
CA LEU A 291 9.10 -20.27 -24.20
C LEU A 291 8.28 -21.23 -25.09
N ALA A 292 7.30 -21.93 -24.50
CA ALA A 292 6.41 -22.80 -25.24
C ALA A 292 5.58 -22.07 -26.32
N HIS A 293 5.20 -20.82 -26.08
CA HIS A 293 4.50 -20.00 -27.08
C HIS A 293 5.42 -19.52 -28.19
N ALA A 294 6.66 -19.17 -27.87
CA ALA A 294 7.64 -18.73 -28.86
C ALA A 294 8.01 -19.88 -29.83
N GLU A 295 8.11 -21.12 -29.34
CA GLU A 295 8.38 -22.29 -30.15
C GLU A 295 7.17 -22.74 -31.02
N ALA A 296 5.94 -22.39 -30.61
CA ALA A 296 4.71 -22.72 -31.33
C ALA A 296 4.38 -21.75 -32.49
N LEU A 297 5.06 -20.62 -32.60
CA LEU A 297 4.91 -19.71 -33.73
C LEU A 297 5.72 -20.23 -34.92
N PRO A 298 5.10 -20.49 -36.10
CA PRO A 298 5.85 -20.92 -37.30
C PRO A 298 6.85 -19.82 -37.67
N ALA A 299 8.09 -20.22 -37.91
CA ALA A 299 9.11 -19.34 -38.46
C ALA A 299 8.53 -18.63 -39.70
N SER A 300 8.33 -17.33 -39.61
CA SER A 300 7.92 -16.53 -40.75
C SER A 300 9.05 -16.53 -41.75
N THR A 301 8.87 -17.31 -42.82
CA THR A 301 9.69 -17.34 -44.00
C THR A 301 9.54 -16.06 -44.82
#